data_038c8f66fb2fbcf8d56c46bfbc313a4d
#
_entry.id   038c8f66fb2fbcf8d56c46bfbc313a4d
#
_cell.length_a   1.000
_cell.length_b   1.000
_cell.length_c   1.000
_cell.angle_alpha   90.00
_cell.angle_beta   90.00
_cell.angle_gamma   90.00
#
_symmetry.space_group_name_H-M   'P 1'
#
loop_
_entity.id
_entity.type
_entity.pdbx_description
1 polymer ?
#
loop_
_entity_poly.entity_id
_entity_poly.type
_entity_poly.pdbx_seq_one_letter_code
_entity_poly.pdbx_strand_id
1 'polypeptide(L)'
;MSSPDIMIVFWGNPLYDGRCVNMINQFRDEKLTVKIIGVGKDNETFDFNGAEIKLINRAMLNSSLTKYFKYFKLIKRILKQESPKTIIASDLYSLIPCAQFKQQQKVKLIYDSREIYTQLAGLVNRPIIQKIWSWYEKKYIYSADYVIANAEIDQEYLKNLYPKISIKIFKNLPGSGFLNAKKIDIRDMLCIDRKTKIILYQGKLHNGRGIRFILTCLKHLGDVALVVVGDGPMKKSYINTARKEDVSDKLFFVDSVPYTDLASFSKSADIGVTIIQPISKSYENALPNKLFEYAVSGLPVICSNLVAMKEMVSIYKCGISIPPTDLNAFIEAFNTINKNENNFKIGINLQKELLWENQNKQLIQLIK
;
A
#
# COMPACT_ATOMS: atom_id res chain seq x y z
N MET A 1 22.29 -16.83 18.64
CA MET A 1 21.66 -15.51 18.46
C MET A 1 20.44 -15.45 19.34
N SER A 2 20.16 -14.34 20.00
CA SER A 2 18.97 -14.19 20.84
C SER A 2 17.72 -14.19 19.95
N SER A 3 16.62 -14.81 20.43
CA SER A 3 15.34 -14.81 19.74
C SER A 3 14.83 -13.37 19.54
N PRO A 4 14.36 -12.98 18.33
CA PRO A 4 13.85 -11.65 18.12
C PRO A 4 12.55 -11.41 18.88
N ASP A 5 12.33 -10.19 19.36
CA ASP A 5 11.07 -9.81 20.00
C ASP A 5 9.93 -9.86 18.99
N ILE A 6 10.19 -9.39 17.76
CA ILE A 6 9.20 -9.33 16.69
C ILE A 6 9.77 -9.91 15.40
N MET A 7 8.97 -10.75 14.75
CA MET A 7 9.22 -11.17 13.37
C MET A 7 8.05 -10.80 12.48
N ILE A 8 8.31 -9.98 11.46
CA ILE A 8 7.33 -9.65 10.42
C ILE A 8 7.53 -10.61 9.24
N VAL A 9 6.46 -11.23 8.78
CA VAL A 9 6.46 -12.12 7.61
C VAL A 9 5.56 -11.53 6.54
N PHE A 10 6.14 -11.25 5.35
CA PHE A 10 5.47 -10.49 4.29
C PHE A 10 5.75 -11.07 2.90
N TRP A 11 4.69 -11.30 2.10
CA TRP A 11 4.79 -11.74 0.71
C TRP A 11 5.10 -10.58 -0.25
N GLY A 12 6.11 -9.79 0.07
CA GLY A 12 6.57 -8.65 -0.71
C GLY A 12 7.91 -8.13 -0.23
N ASN A 13 8.46 -7.13 -0.92
CA ASN A 13 9.67 -6.48 -0.45
C ASN A 13 9.30 -5.38 0.57
N PRO A 14 9.75 -5.48 1.83
CA PRO A 14 9.37 -4.56 2.90
C PRO A 14 9.89 -3.13 2.71
N LEU A 15 10.96 -2.91 1.94
CA LEU A 15 11.50 -1.56 1.67
C LEU A 15 10.58 -0.71 0.79
N TYR A 16 9.72 -1.37 0.00
CA TYR A 16 8.74 -0.72 -0.87
C TYR A 16 7.34 -0.71 -0.25
N ASP A 17 7.25 -0.99 1.05
CA ASP A 17 6.00 -1.08 1.78
C ASP A 17 6.02 -0.16 2.99
N GLY A 18 5.25 0.92 2.93
CA GLY A 18 5.23 1.96 3.97
C GLY A 18 4.87 1.43 5.35
N ARG A 19 3.95 0.47 5.41
CA ARG A 19 3.54 -0.11 6.69
C ARG A 19 4.65 -0.95 7.33
N CYS A 20 5.41 -1.71 6.53
CA CYS A 20 6.59 -2.41 7.04
C CYS A 20 7.65 -1.43 7.54
N VAL A 21 7.96 -0.39 6.75
CA VAL A 21 8.94 0.64 7.14
C VAL A 21 8.54 1.35 8.43
N ASN A 22 7.27 1.76 8.54
CA ASN A 22 6.76 2.44 9.74
C ASN A 22 6.77 1.53 10.98
N MET A 23 6.40 0.25 10.82
CA MET A 23 6.50 -0.74 11.91
C MET A 23 7.94 -0.95 12.36
N ILE A 24 8.91 -1.06 11.43
CA ILE A 24 10.34 -1.17 11.77
C ILE A 24 10.76 0.00 12.64
N ASN A 25 10.53 1.21 12.16
CA ASN A 25 10.93 2.42 12.87
C ASN A 25 10.33 2.45 14.28
N GLN A 26 9.02 2.23 14.38
CA GLN A 26 8.31 2.21 15.65
C GLN A 26 8.85 1.18 16.64
N PHE A 27 9.07 -0.06 16.20
CA PHE A 27 9.55 -1.11 17.10
C PHE A 27 10.99 -0.87 17.53
N ARG A 28 11.80 -0.28 16.66
CA ARG A 28 13.17 0.12 16.98
C ARG A 28 13.22 1.28 17.97
N ASP A 29 12.33 2.26 17.87
CA ASP A 29 12.18 3.34 18.83
C ASP A 29 11.84 2.80 20.24
N GLU A 30 11.07 1.71 20.31
CA GLU A 30 10.75 0.97 21.54
C GLU A 30 11.87 -0.01 22.00
N LYS A 31 13.03 0.01 21.32
CA LYS A 31 14.21 -0.86 21.60
C LYS A 31 13.90 -2.35 21.46
N LEU A 32 12.92 -2.73 20.63
CA LEU A 32 12.62 -4.11 20.33
C LEU A 32 13.54 -4.63 19.21
N THR A 33 13.92 -5.89 19.32
CA THR A 33 14.65 -6.58 18.25
C THR A 33 13.70 -7.04 17.18
N VAL A 34 13.92 -6.59 15.92
CA VAL A 34 13.04 -6.83 14.79
C VAL A 34 13.76 -7.61 13.70
N LYS A 35 13.13 -8.68 13.23
CA LYS A 35 13.52 -9.37 12.01
C LYS A 35 12.36 -9.39 11.02
N ILE A 36 12.67 -9.27 9.72
CA ILE A 36 11.66 -9.32 8.68
C ILE A 36 12.03 -10.36 7.63
N ILE A 37 11.04 -11.16 7.23
CA ILE A 37 11.14 -12.05 6.10
C ILE A 37 10.26 -11.50 4.99
N GLY A 38 10.88 -11.09 3.90
CA GLY A 38 10.21 -10.59 2.70
C GLY A 38 10.49 -11.44 1.47
N VAL A 39 9.90 -11.07 0.33
CA VAL A 39 10.15 -11.66 -0.99
C VAL A 39 10.67 -10.58 -1.92
N GLY A 40 11.89 -10.76 -2.45
CA GLY A 40 12.59 -9.82 -3.31
C GLY A 40 12.99 -10.41 -4.65
N LYS A 41 13.88 -9.71 -5.38
CA LYS A 41 14.48 -10.20 -6.62
C LYS A 41 15.55 -11.26 -6.33
N ASP A 42 16.35 -11.05 -5.29
CA ASP A 42 17.47 -11.89 -4.90
C ASP A 42 17.34 -12.36 -3.44
N ASN A 43 18.13 -13.38 -3.08
CA ASN A 43 18.29 -13.78 -1.68
C ASN A 43 19.30 -12.82 -1.04
N GLU A 44 18.79 -11.92 -0.21
CA GLU A 44 19.62 -10.93 0.48
C GLU A 44 19.31 -10.93 1.97
N THR A 45 20.29 -10.62 2.77
CA THR A 45 20.12 -10.31 4.19
C THR A 45 20.90 -9.03 4.47
N PHE A 46 20.21 -8.02 4.99
CA PHE A 46 20.78 -6.71 5.28
C PHE A 46 20.09 -6.08 6.47
N ASP A 47 20.73 -5.06 7.05
CA ASP A 47 20.16 -4.23 8.09
C ASP A 47 19.46 -3.02 7.49
N PHE A 48 18.27 -2.70 8.02
CA PHE A 48 17.56 -1.47 7.73
C PHE A 48 17.08 -0.85 9.05
N ASN A 49 17.64 0.28 9.43
CA ASN A 49 17.35 0.98 10.69
C ASN A 49 17.46 0.06 11.93
N GLY A 50 18.43 -0.86 11.94
CA GLY A 50 18.66 -1.81 13.00
C GLY A 50 17.68 -2.99 13.05
N ALA A 51 16.90 -3.22 12.01
CA ALA A 51 16.12 -4.43 11.79
C ALA A 51 16.80 -5.32 10.75
N GLU A 52 16.96 -6.61 11.03
CA GLU A 52 17.47 -7.56 10.05
C GLU A 52 16.36 -7.91 9.04
N ILE A 53 16.60 -7.60 7.77
CA ILE A 53 15.71 -7.97 6.67
C ILE A 53 16.30 -9.12 5.88
N LYS A 54 15.56 -10.21 5.76
CA LYS A 54 15.89 -11.36 4.92
C LYS A 54 14.92 -11.45 3.75
N LEU A 55 15.43 -11.27 2.54
CA LEU A 55 14.65 -11.45 1.31
C LEU A 55 14.81 -12.87 0.77
N ILE A 56 13.70 -13.45 0.37
CA ILE A 56 13.62 -14.72 -0.36
C ILE A 56 13.53 -14.40 -1.84
N ASN A 57 14.42 -14.98 -2.65
CA ASN A 57 14.36 -14.79 -4.10
C ASN A 57 13.04 -15.31 -4.67
N ARG A 58 12.30 -14.42 -5.34
CA ARG A 58 11.03 -14.75 -5.98
C ARG A 58 11.18 -15.85 -7.04
N ALA A 59 12.31 -15.90 -7.74
CA ALA A 59 12.57 -16.93 -8.76
C ALA A 59 12.62 -18.34 -8.17
N MET A 60 13.09 -18.51 -6.93
CA MET A 60 13.07 -19.80 -6.22
C MET A 60 11.66 -20.31 -5.94
N LEU A 61 10.68 -19.42 -5.93
CA LEU A 61 9.27 -19.71 -5.73
C LEU A 61 8.51 -19.92 -7.05
N ASN A 62 9.22 -19.84 -8.21
CA ASN A 62 8.66 -19.82 -9.56
C ASN A 62 8.09 -21.18 -10.00
N SER A 63 6.98 -21.60 -9.40
CA SER A 63 6.08 -22.55 -10.06
C SER A 63 4.66 -22.15 -9.73
N SER A 64 3.80 -22.13 -10.73
CA SER A 64 2.45 -21.55 -10.60
C SER A 64 1.61 -22.19 -9.47
N LEU A 65 1.73 -23.49 -9.26
CA LEU A 65 0.92 -24.23 -8.29
C LEU A 65 1.64 -24.47 -6.95
N THR A 66 2.96 -24.67 -6.97
CA THR A 66 3.70 -25.07 -5.76
C THR A 66 4.40 -23.92 -5.03
N LYS A 67 4.40 -22.70 -5.58
CA LYS A 67 5.09 -21.53 -5.00
C LYS A 67 4.70 -21.25 -3.55
N TYR A 68 3.43 -21.33 -3.25
CA TYR A 68 2.93 -21.07 -1.89
C TYR A 68 3.36 -22.17 -0.92
N PHE A 69 3.33 -23.46 -1.34
CA PHE A 69 3.81 -24.57 -0.51
C PHE A 69 5.30 -24.46 -0.21
N LYS A 70 6.11 -24.09 -1.22
CA LYS A 70 7.55 -23.84 -1.02
C LYS A 70 7.76 -22.70 -0.02
N TYR A 71 7.02 -21.60 -0.18
CA TYR A 71 7.06 -20.47 0.75
C TYR A 71 6.65 -20.90 2.16
N PHE A 72 5.55 -21.61 2.34
CA PHE A 72 5.08 -22.06 3.66
C PHE A 72 6.12 -22.95 4.36
N LYS A 73 6.73 -23.87 3.62
CA LYS A 73 7.80 -24.75 4.15
C LYS A 73 9.03 -23.92 4.59
N LEU A 74 9.42 -22.96 3.76
CA LEU A 74 10.58 -22.11 4.06
C LEU A 74 10.33 -21.22 5.28
N ILE A 75 9.17 -20.53 5.32
CA ILE A 75 8.80 -19.68 6.47
C ILE A 75 8.78 -20.49 7.76
N LYS A 76 8.14 -21.67 7.78
CA LYS A 76 8.12 -22.53 8.97
C LYS A 76 9.52 -22.93 9.43
N ARG A 77 10.43 -23.21 8.49
CA ARG A 77 11.83 -23.53 8.84
C ARG A 77 12.53 -22.36 9.48
N ILE A 78 12.37 -21.16 8.91
CA ILE A 78 12.98 -19.94 9.47
C ILE A 78 12.39 -19.64 10.85
N LEU A 79 11.07 -19.69 11.02
CA LEU A 79 10.42 -19.47 12.31
C LEU A 79 10.92 -20.44 13.40
N LYS A 80 11.19 -21.71 13.05
CA LYS A 80 11.77 -22.68 13.99
C LYS A 80 13.20 -22.34 14.40
N GLN A 81 13.99 -21.80 13.47
CA GLN A 81 15.37 -21.38 13.73
C GLN A 81 15.46 -20.12 14.59
N GLU A 82 14.58 -19.16 14.32
CA GLU A 82 14.59 -17.84 14.98
C GLU A 82 13.81 -17.79 16.29
N SER A 83 12.78 -18.64 16.45
CA SER A 83 11.94 -18.73 17.65
C SER A 83 11.45 -17.37 18.18
N PRO A 84 10.75 -16.53 17.37
CA PRO A 84 10.34 -15.19 17.77
C PRO A 84 9.30 -15.21 18.89
N LYS A 85 9.26 -14.13 19.71
CA LYS A 85 8.23 -13.98 20.77
C LYS A 85 6.87 -13.57 20.18
N THR A 86 6.88 -12.67 19.17
CA THR A 86 5.68 -12.21 18.46
C THR A 86 5.90 -12.30 16.95
N ILE A 87 4.88 -12.79 16.23
CA ILE A 87 4.85 -12.83 14.76
C ILE A 87 3.77 -11.89 14.25
N ILE A 88 4.10 -11.06 13.27
CA ILE A 88 3.16 -10.28 12.49
C ILE A 88 3.10 -10.88 11.08
N ALA A 89 2.02 -11.56 10.75
CA ALA A 89 1.74 -12.08 9.42
C ALA A 89 1.06 -10.97 8.60
N SER A 90 1.80 -10.36 7.68
CA SER A 90 1.38 -9.13 6.99
C SER A 90 0.58 -9.36 5.71
N ASP A 91 0.06 -10.55 5.51
CA ASP A 91 -0.85 -10.95 4.43
C ASP A 91 -1.40 -12.35 4.67
N LEU A 92 -2.40 -12.77 3.87
CA LEU A 92 -3.02 -14.08 3.98
C LEU A 92 -2.02 -15.22 3.70
N TYR A 93 -1.07 -15.02 2.77
CA TYR A 93 -0.09 -16.06 2.41
C TYR A 93 0.88 -16.31 3.57
N SER A 94 1.22 -15.26 4.32
CA SER A 94 2.06 -15.33 5.52
C SER A 94 1.30 -15.85 6.74
N LEU A 95 -0.01 -15.58 6.85
CA LEU A 95 -0.84 -16.09 7.94
C LEU A 95 -0.78 -17.60 8.05
N ILE A 96 -0.85 -18.32 6.94
CA ILE A 96 -0.93 -19.80 6.92
C ILE A 96 0.28 -20.45 7.61
N PRO A 97 1.53 -20.22 7.19
CA PRO A 97 2.70 -20.82 7.83
C PRO A 97 2.92 -20.32 9.27
N CYS A 98 2.57 -19.06 9.57
CA CYS A 98 2.68 -18.49 10.92
C CYS A 98 1.67 -19.13 11.89
N ALA A 99 0.42 -19.32 11.45
CA ALA A 99 -0.59 -20.01 12.24
C ALA A 99 -0.23 -21.49 12.48
N GLN A 100 0.28 -22.19 11.47
CA GLN A 100 0.77 -23.55 11.62
C GLN A 100 1.95 -23.66 12.59
N PHE A 101 2.82 -22.65 12.63
CA PHE A 101 3.91 -22.58 13.60
C PHE A 101 3.36 -22.34 15.02
N LYS A 102 2.43 -21.39 15.19
CA LYS A 102 1.80 -21.13 16.49
C LYS A 102 1.09 -22.34 17.09
N GLN A 103 0.51 -23.21 16.27
CA GLN A 103 -0.12 -24.47 16.77
C GLN A 103 0.89 -25.43 17.42
N GLN A 104 2.19 -25.26 17.15
CA GLN A 104 3.28 -26.11 17.67
C GLN A 104 4.13 -25.41 18.73
N GLN A 105 4.06 -24.08 18.82
CA GLN A 105 4.91 -23.25 19.68
C GLN A 105 4.09 -22.15 20.34
N LYS A 106 4.43 -21.82 21.58
CA LYS A 106 3.81 -20.71 22.30
C LYS A 106 4.38 -19.38 21.77
N VAL A 107 3.66 -18.73 20.87
CA VAL A 107 4.03 -17.45 20.24
C VAL A 107 2.79 -16.58 20.08
N LYS A 108 2.92 -15.27 20.22
CA LYS A 108 1.85 -14.32 19.88
C LYS A 108 1.79 -14.16 18.37
N LEU A 109 0.60 -14.23 17.78
CA LEU A 109 0.38 -14.06 16.34
C LEU A 109 -0.61 -12.93 16.08
N ILE A 110 -0.17 -11.93 15.32
CA ILE A 110 -1.00 -10.86 14.81
C ILE A 110 -1.16 -11.05 13.30
N TYR A 111 -2.40 -11.10 12.82
CA TYR A 111 -2.69 -11.10 11.39
C TYR A 111 -2.97 -9.68 10.91
N ASP A 112 -2.07 -9.11 10.13
CA ASP A 112 -2.22 -7.80 9.51
C ASP A 112 -2.91 -7.95 8.15
N SER A 113 -4.27 -7.90 8.16
CA SER A 113 -5.11 -8.01 6.97
C SER A 113 -5.22 -6.66 6.28
N ARG A 114 -4.26 -6.38 5.41
CA ARG A 114 -4.10 -5.10 4.71
C ARG A 114 -5.09 -4.87 3.59
N GLU A 115 -5.71 -5.94 3.12
CA GLU A 115 -6.71 -5.98 2.07
C GLU A 115 -7.66 -7.14 2.34
N ILE A 116 -8.82 -7.14 1.74
CA ILE A 116 -9.70 -8.32 1.75
C ILE A 116 -9.13 -9.35 0.75
N TYR A 117 -8.15 -10.13 1.21
CA TYR A 117 -7.34 -11.02 0.35
C TYR A 117 -8.18 -12.03 -0.46
N THR A 118 -9.30 -12.45 0.08
CA THR A 118 -10.22 -13.38 -0.61
C THR A 118 -11.05 -12.71 -1.69
N GLN A 119 -11.04 -11.36 -1.74
CA GLN A 119 -11.82 -10.55 -2.67
C GLN A 119 -10.94 -9.65 -3.56
N LEU A 120 -9.68 -10.03 -3.76
CA LEU A 120 -8.77 -9.28 -4.63
C LEU A 120 -9.23 -9.27 -6.08
N ALA A 121 -8.98 -8.18 -6.78
CA ALA A 121 -9.34 -8.02 -8.20
C ALA A 121 -8.80 -9.16 -9.09
N GLY A 122 -7.62 -9.72 -8.77
CA GLY A 122 -7.05 -10.87 -9.48
C GLY A 122 -7.79 -12.20 -9.27
N LEU A 123 -8.75 -12.26 -8.34
CA LEU A 123 -9.54 -13.47 -8.03
C LEU A 123 -10.97 -13.42 -8.57
N VAL A 124 -11.47 -12.29 -9.06
CA VAL A 124 -12.84 -12.09 -9.52
C VAL A 124 -13.27 -13.16 -10.55
N ASN A 125 -12.38 -13.48 -11.50
CA ASN A 125 -12.66 -14.49 -12.54
C ASN A 125 -12.03 -15.87 -12.19
N ARG A 126 -11.75 -16.15 -10.92
CA ARG A 126 -11.12 -17.39 -10.46
C ARG A 126 -11.82 -17.95 -9.21
N PRO A 127 -13.10 -18.31 -9.30
CA PRO A 127 -13.91 -18.66 -8.13
C PRO A 127 -13.37 -19.86 -7.35
N ILE A 128 -12.77 -20.84 -8.01
CA ILE A 128 -12.15 -22.01 -7.34
C ILE A 128 -10.97 -21.55 -6.48
N ILE A 129 -10.08 -20.72 -7.03
CA ILE A 129 -8.92 -20.21 -6.29
C ILE A 129 -9.38 -19.31 -5.13
N GLN A 130 -10.41 -18.49 -5.35
CA GLN A 130 -11.03 -17.66 -4.34
C GLN A 130 -11.59 -18.51 -3.17
N LYS A 131 -12.33 -19.60 -3.48
CA LYS A 131 -12.84 -20.54 -2.47
C LYS A 131 -11.71 -21.22 -1.67
N ILE A 132 -10.61 -21.58 -2.33
CA ILE A 132 -9.43 -22.16 -1.68
C ILE A 132 -8.84 -21.16 -0.67
N TRP A 133 -8.62 -19.89 -1.07
CA TRP A 133 -8.09 -18.87 -0.15
C TRP A 133 -9.07 -18.54 0.97
N SER A 134 -10.38 -18.47 0.71
CA SER A 134 -11.41 -18.28 1.73
C SER A 134 -11.41 -19.42 2.76
N TRP A 135 -11.24 -20.67 2.30
CA TRP A 135 -11.12 -21.82 3.19
C TRP A 135 -9.84 -21.74 4.07
N TYR A 136 -8.70 -21.37 3.48
CA TYR A 136 -7.47 -21.18 4.24
C TYR A 136 -7.59 -20.04 5.26
N GLU A 137 -8.14 -18.90 4.87
CA GLU A 137 -8.36 -17.79 5.77
C GLU A 137 -9.25 -18.20 6.93
N LYS A 138 -10.42 -18.78 6.66
CA LYS A 138 -11.35 -19.28 7.68
C LYS A 138 -10.70 -20.28 8.64
N LYS A 139 -9.85 -21.17 8.13
CA LYS A 139 -9.14 -22.19 8.92
C LYS A 139 -8.12 -21.57 9.87
N TYR A 140 -7.38 -20.55 9.45
CA TYR A 140 -6.20 -20.09 10.18
C TYR A 140 -6.37 -18.74 10.90
N ILE A 141 -7.37 -17.94 10.51
CA ILE A 141 -7.58 -16.61 11.10
C ILE A 141 -7.82 -16.69 12.63
N TYR A 142 -8.50 -17.74 13.08
CA TYR A 142 -8.75 -17.98 14.52
C TYR A 142 -7.49 -18.37 15.31
N SER A 143 -6.39 -18.64 14.67
CA SER A 143 -5.09 -18.82 15.34
C SER A 143 -4.42 -17.49 15.70
N ALA A 144 -4.86 -16.37 15.11
CA ALA A 144 -4.34 -15.05 15.46
C ALA A 144 -4.93 -14.58 16.80
N ASP A 145 -4.10 -13.97 17.64
CA ASP A 145 -4.54 -13.33 18.87
C ASP A 145 -5.27 -12.02 18.57
N TYR A 146 -4.82 -11.33 17.52
CA TYR A 146 -5.43 -10.12 17.00
C TYR A 146 -5.40 -10.12 15.47
N VAL A 147 -6.42 -9.52 14.87
CA VAL A 147 -6.47 -9.18 13.45
C VAL A 147 -6.45 -7.67 13.32
N ILE A 148 -5.69 -7.18 12.37
CA ILE A 148 -5.62 -5.76 12.02
C ILE A 148 -6.29 -5.56 10.67
N ALA A 149 -7.18 -4.56 10.57
CA ALA A 149 -7.81 -4.08 9.34
C ALA A 149 -7.37 -2.64 9.03
N ASN A 150 -7.42 -2.24 7.76
CA ASN A 150 -6.99 -0.92 7.33
C ASN A 150 -8.04 0.18 7.53
N ALA A 151 -9.32 -0.19 7.51
CA ALA A 151 -10.43 0.74 7.57
C ALA A 151 -11.62 0.12 8.32
N GLU A 152 -12.54 0.97 8.74
CA GLU A 152 -13.78 0.60 9.41
C GLU A 152 -14.62 -0.36 8.57
N ILE A 153 -14.72 -0.10 7.26
CA ILE A 153 -15.46 -0.93 6.30
C ILE A 153 -14.86 -2.35 6.15
N ASP A 154 -13.53 -2.48 6.21
CA ASP A 154 -12.85 -3.77 6.18
C ASP A 154 -13.03 -4.52 7.51
N GLN A 155 -13.00 -3.79 8.64
CA GLN A 155 -13.27 -4.35 9.95
C GLN A 155 -14.68 -4.93 10.01
N GLU A 156 -15.69 -4.20 9.54
CA GLU A 156 -17.09 -4.65 9.50
C GLU A 156 -17.23 -5.90 8.63
N TYR A 157 -16.65 -5.89 7.42
CA TYR A 157 -16.65 -7.04 6.53
C TYR A 157 -16.05 -8.29 7.19
N LEU A 158 -14.89 -8.15 7.82
CA LEU A 158 -14.22 -9.27 8.51
C LEU A 158 -14.99 -9.73 9.75
N LYS A 159 -15.61 -8.82 10.52
CA LYS A 159 -16.46 -9.17 11.68
C LYS A 159 -17.68 -9.98 11.26
N ASN A 160 -18.30 -9.64 10.13
CA ASN A 160 -19.43 -10.39 9.59
C ASN A 160 -19.04 -11.82 9.20
N LEU A 161 -17.83 -12.02 8.68
CA LEU A 161 -17.31 -13.35 8.33
C LEU A 161 -16.77 -14.12 9.54
N TYR A 162 -16.18 -13.43 10.50
CA TYR A 162 -15.42 -13.99 11.62
C TYR A 162 -15.80 -13.34 12.96
N PRO A 163 -17.04 -13.52 13.47
CA PRO A 163 -17.58 -12.73 14.60
C PRO A 163 -16.85 -12.91 15.93
N LYS A 164 -16.08 -13.99 16.10
CA LYS A 164 -15.38 -14.30 17.36
C LYS A 164 -13.95 -13.73 17.45
N ILE A 165 -13.52 -12.94 16.45
CA ILE A 165 -12.16 -12.44 16.39
C ILE A 165 -12.09 -10.99 16.87
N SER A 166 -11.04 -10.67 17.65
CA SER A 166 -10.71 -9.29 17.99
C SER A 166 -10.04 -8.60 16.79
N ILE A 167 -10.76 -7.68 16.13
CA ILE A 167 -10.26 -6.93 14.98
C ILE A 167 -10.02 -5.49 15.39
N LYS A 168 -8.80 -5.01 15.21
CA LYS A 168 -8.37 -3.64 15.47
C LYS A 168 -8.16 -2.89 14.16
N ILE A 169 -8.39 -1.59 14.16
CA ILE A 169 -8.14 -0.74 12.99
C ILE A 169 -6.79 -0.09 13.14
N PHE A 170 -5.96 -0.25 12.10
CA PHE A 170 -4.72 0.49 11.92
C PHE A 170 -4.68 0.97 10.48
N LYS A 171 -4.95 2.26 10.29
CA LYS A 171 -4.89 2.89 8.97
C LYS A 171 -3.46 2.87 8.45
N ASN A 172 -3.28 2.72 7.16
CA ASN A 172 -1.95 2.71 6.57
C ASN A 172 -1.48 4.16 6.32
N LEU A 173 -1.24 4.87 7.43
CA LEU A 173 -0.81 6.25 7.43
C LEU A 173 0.68 6.37 7.10
N PRO A 174 1.13 7.47 6.47
CA PRO A 174 2.55 7.76 6.28
C PRO A 174 3.24 8.09 7.60
N GLY A 175 4.54 7.82 7.69
CA GLY A 175 5.37 8.28 8.80
C GLY A 175 5.73 9.77 8.68
N SER A 176 6.27 10.35 9.75
CA SER A 176 6.69 11.76 9.84
C SER A 176 7.73 12.16 8.79
N GLY A 177 8.44 11.21 8.20
CA GLY A 177 9.33 11.45 7.05
C GLY A 177 8.66 12.15 5.87
N PHE A 178 7.34 11.92 5.68
CA PHE A 178 6.56 12.63 4.63
C PHE A 178 6.40 14.12 4.90
N LEU A 179 6.34 14.55 6.16
CA LEU A 179 6.32 15.98 6.51
C LEU A 179 7.65 16.67 6.22
N ASN A 180 8.75 15.97 6.46
CA ASN A 180 10.09 16.54 6.46
C ASN A 180 10.85 16.30 5.14
N ALA A 181 10.27 15.56 4.19
CA ALA A 181 10.91 15.27 2.91
C ALA A 181 11.22 16.56 2.12
N LYS A 182 12.36 16.58 1.48
CA LYS A 182 12.76 17.67 0.59
C LYS A 182 12.11 17.47 -0.78
N LYS A 183 11.80 18.58 -1.43
CA LYS A 183 11.39 18.58 -2.84
C LYS A 183 12.57 18.15 -3.71
N ILE A 184 12.28 17.42 -4.78
CA ILE A 184 13.20 17.15 -5.89
C ILE A 184 12.74 17.91 -7.11
N ASP A 185 13.62 18.17 -8.05
CA ASP A 185 13.22 18.77 -9.31
C ASP A 185 12.80 17.70 -10.33
N ILE A 186 11.51 17.28 -10.25
CA ILE A 186 10.95 16.27 -11.17
C ILE A 186 10.99 16.78 -12.60
N ARG A 187 10.79 18.10 -12.84
CA ARG A 187 10.77 18.68 -14.18
C ARG A 187 12.14 18.60 -14.82
N ASP A 188 13.17 18.97 -14.11
CA ASP A 188 14.55 18.85 -14.56
C ASP A 188 14.95 17.39 -14.79
N MET A 189 14.64 16.52 -13.82
CA MET A 189 14.93 15.09 -13.89
C MET A 189 14.31 14.39 -15.11
N LEU A 190 13.13 14.82 -15.54
CA LEU A 190 12.37 14.20 -16.63
C LEU A 190 12.33 15.07 -17.91
N CYS A 191 13.07 16.17 -17.97
CA CYS A 191 13.06 17.14 -19.08
C CYS A 191 11.64 17.65 -19.40
N ILE A 192 10.84 17.94 -18.38
CA ILE A 192 9.50 18.50 -18.49
C ILE A 192 9.59 20.03 -18.42
N ASP A 193 8.85 20.74 -19.29
CA ASP A 193 8.80 22.19 -19.25
C ASP A 193 8.35 22.72 -17.88
N ARG A 194 8.94 23.84 -17.44
CA ARG A 194 8.68 24.47 -16.14
C ARG A 194 7.21 24.91 -15.94
N LYS A 195 6.51 25.20 -17.02
CA LYS A 195 5.10 25.63 -16.99
C LYS A 195 4.14 24.44 -16.96
N THR A 196 4.59 23.24 -17.34
CA THR A 196 3.77 22.03 -17.39
C THR A 196 3.35 21.61 -15.98
N LYS A 197 2.06 21.39 -15.77
CA LYS A 197 1.51 20.87 -14.52
C LYS A 197 1.76 19.37 -14.40
N ILE A 198 2.21 18.91 -13.25
CA ILE A 198 2.49 17.50 -12.99
C ILE A 198 1.33 16.86 -12.22
N ILE A 199 0.68 15.91 -12.87
CA ILE A 199 -0.19 14.93 -12.22
C ILE A 199 0.67 13.75 -11.78
N LEU A 200 0.66 13.40 -10.49
CA LEU A 200 1.46 12.31 -9.93
C LEU A 200 0.59 11.09 -9.63
N TYR A 201 0.98 9.95 -10.17
CA TYR A 201 0.54 8.65 -9.71
C TYR A 201 1.72 7.90 -9.08
N GLN A 202 1.58 7.40 -7.85
CA GLN A 202 2.58 6.53 -7.22
C GLN A 202 1.99 5.19 -6.80
N GLY A 203 2.75 4.09 -7.02
CA GLY A 203 2.42 2.74 -6.58
C GLY A 203 2.36 1.71 -7.69
N LYS A 204 1.83 0.53 -7.37
CA LYS A 204 1.82 -0.63 -8.28
C LYS A 204 0.87 -0.44 -9.46
N LEU A 205 1.34 -0.84 -10.65
CA LEU A 205 0.63 -0.72 -11.92
C LEU A 205 -0.21 -1.97 -12.19
N HIS A 206 -1.40 -2.03 -11.59
CA HIS A 206 -2.37 -3.10 -11.75
C HIS A 206 -3.63 -2.64 -12.51
N ASN A 207 -4.40 -3.61 -13.01
CA ASN A 207 -5.71 -3.32 -13.60
C ASN A 207 -6.64 -2.68 -12.55
N GLY A 208 -7.51 -1.77 -12.99
CA GLY A 208 -8.45 -1.06 -12.11
C GLY A 208 -7.84 0.10 -11.32
N ARG A 209 -6.55 0.46 -11.55
CA ARG A 209 -5.89 1.61 -10.90
C ARG A 209 -6.06 2.93 -11.67
N GLY A 210 -6.97 2.98 -12.64
CA GLY A 210 -7.43 4.19 -13.31
C GLY A 210 -6.45 4.85 -14.29
N ILE A 211 -5.22 4.37 -14.44
CA ILE A 211 -4.21 5.03 -15.28
C ILE A 211 -4.67 5.13 -16.75
N ARG A 212 -5.34 4.09 -17.30
CA ARG A 212 -5.90 4.17 -18.65
C ARG A 212 -6.89 5.31 -18.80
N PHE A 213 -7.78 5.46 -17.82
CA PHE A 213 -8.75 6.55 -17.79
C PHE A 213 -8.06 7.92 -17.72
N ILE A 214 -7.04 8.06 -16.86
CA ILE A 214 -6.27 9.31 -16.75
C ILE A 214 -5.61 9.65 -18.08
N LEU A 215 -5.03 8.66 -18.79
CA LEU A 215 -4.44 8.87 -20.14
C LEU A 215 -5.47 9.40 -21.14
N THR A 216 -6.70 8.87 -21.12
CA THR A 216 -7.78 9.44 -21.96
C THR A 216 -8.10 10.88 -21.58
N CYS A 217 -8.05 11.23 -20.29
CA CYS A 217 -8.30 12.59 -19.82
C CYS A 217 -7.20 13.58 -20.28
N LEU A 218 -5.94 13.15 -20.41
CA LEU A 218 -4.82 14.02 -20.79
C LEU A 218 -4.97 14.72 -22.15
N LYS A 219 -5.75 14.15 -23.09
CA LYS A 219 -6.08 14.78 -24.36
C LYS A 219 -6.81 16.11 -24.22
N HIS A 220 -7.61 16.21 -23.15
CA HIS A 220 -8.51 17.33 -22.90
C HIS A 220 -7.91 18.36 -21.95
N LEU A 221 -6.67 18.10 -21.48
CA LEU A 221 -5.91 19.00 -20.62
C LEU A 221 -4.77 19.65 -21.42
N GLY A 222 -4.49 20.92 -21.14
CA GLY A 222 -3.42 21.69 -21.79
C GLY A 222 -2.02 21.16 -21.44
N ASP A 223 -1.16 22.03 -20.94
CA ASP A 223 0.23 21.70 -20.55
C ASP A 223 0.27 20.89 -19.25
N VAL A 224 0.03 19.58 -19.39
CA VAL A 224 -0.04 18.64 -18.26
C VAL A 224 0.78 17.39 -18.58
N ALA A 225 1.57 16.94 -17.63
CA ALA A 225 2.31 15.68 -17.69
C ALA A 225 1.79 14.72 -16.59
N LEU A 226 1.62 13.45 -16.93
CA LEU A 226 1.39 12.36 -15.97
C LEU A 226 2.73 11.71 -15.63
N VAL A 227 3.19 11.90 -14.42
CA VAL A 227 4.36 11.22 -13.87
C VAL A 227 3.90 10.01 -13.06
N VAL A 228 4.37 8.83 -13.44
CA VAL A 228 4.02 7.54 -12.84
C VAL A 228 5.25 6.97 -12.13
N VAL A 229 5.26 7.01 -10.80
CA VAL A 229 6.32 6.42 -9.97
C VAL A 229 5.90 5.03 -9.52
N GLY A 230 6.54 4.01 -10.09
CA GLY A 230 6.23 2.62 -9.76
C GLY A 230 6.35 1.65 -10.93
N ASP A 231 6.07 0.38 -10.64
CA ASP A 231 6.13 -0.68 -11.63
C ASP A 231 4.96 -1.67 -11.45
N GLY A 232 4.75 -2.51 -12.47
CA GLY A 232 3.73 -3.55 -12.43
C GLY A 232 3.36 -4.11 -13.80
N PRO A 233 2.53 -5.17 -13.83
CA PRO A 233 2.24 -5.91 -15.06
C PRO A 233 1.54 -5.08 -16.14
N MET A 234 0.92 -3.94 -15.77
CA MET A 234 0.19 -3.10 -16.70
C MET A 234 1.04 -2.01 -17.38
N LYS A 235 2.33 -1.83 -17.03
CA LYS A 235 3.21 -0.78 -17.58
C LYS A 235 3.20 -0.75 -19.10
N LYS A 236 3.45 -1.90 -19.76
CA LYS A 236 3.41 -2.01 -21.24
C LYS A 236 2.04 -1.64 -21.82
N SER A 237 0.96 -2.04 -21.15
CA SER A 237 -0.39 -1.70 -21.59
C SER A 237 -0.69 -0.20 -21.50
N TYR A 238 -0.18 0.48 -20.48
CA TYR A 238 -0.34 1.94 -20.33
C TYR A 238 0.44 2.70 -21.39
N ILE A 239 1.67 2.27 -21.72
CA ILE A 239 2.44 2.83 -22.85
C ILE A 239 1.68 2.69 -24.17
N ASN A 240 1.09 1.50 -24.43
CA ASN A 240 0.29 1.29 -25.64
C ASN A 240 -1.00 2.15 -25.64
N THR A 241 -1.63 2.36 -24.48
CA THR A 241 -2.77 3.26 -24.37
C THR A 241 -2.35 4.70 -24.68
N ALA A 242 -1.25 5.19 -24.11
CA ALA A 242 -0.75 6.55 -24.38
C ALA A 242 -0.50 6.81 -25.86
N ARG A 243 0.04 5.81 -26.59
CA ARG A 243 0.23 5.89 -28.05
C ARG A 243 -1.11 5.99 -28.79
N LYS A 244 -2.10 5.16 -28.41
CA LYS A 244 -3.44 5.19 -29.05
C LYS A 244 -4.18 6.49 -28.78
N GLU A 245 -3.96 7.06 -27.61
CA GLU A 245 -4.59 8.31 -27.19
C GLU A 245 -3.83 9.56 -27.66
N ASP A 246 -2.68 9.38 -28.33
CA ASP A 246 -1.80 10.46 -28.80
C ASP A 246 -1.34 11.41 -27.67
N VAL A 247 -0.94 10.82 -26.53
CA VAL A 247 -0.45 11.51 -25.33
C VAL A 247 0.86 10.90 -24.81
N SER A 248 1.65 10.31 -25.70
CA SER A 248 2.91 9.65 -25.30
C SER A 248 3.94 10.64 -24.76
N ASP A 249 3.95 11.85 -25.25
CA ASP A 249 4.78 12.98 -24.83
C ASP A 249 4.41 13.53 -23.44
N LYS A 250 3.19 13.24 -22.99
CA LYS A 250 2.67 13.63 -21.66
C LYS A 250 2.84 12.55 -20.60
N LEU A 251 3.36 11.34 -20.93
CA LEU A 251 3.48 10.21 -20.01
C LEU A 251 4.94 9.92 -19.66
N PHE A 252 5.28 10.05 -18.40
CA PHE A 252 6.62 9.81 -17.88
C PHE A 252 6.60 8.71 -16.81
N PHE A 253 7.54 7.76 -16.92
CA PHE A 253 7.70 6.69 -15.93
C PHE A 253 8.98 6.86 -15.12
N VAL A 254 8.86 6.76 -13.83
CA VAL A 254 9.96 6.58 -12.89
C VAL A 254 9.82 5.19 -12.30
N ASP A 255 10.90 4.42 -12.25
CA ASP A 255 10.86 3.08 -11.64
C ASP A 255 10.52 3.15 -10.15
N SER A 256 10.19 1.99 -9.57
CA SER A 256 9.88 1.92 -8.15
C SER A 256 11.05 2.41 -7.31
N VAL A 257 10.79 3.35 -6.44
CA VAL A 257 11.76 3.87 -5.45
C VAL A 257 11.44 3.30 -4.06
N PRO A 258 12.41 3.27 -3.13
CA PRO A 258 12.14 2.97 -1.73
C PRO A 258 11.03 3.85 -1.16
N TYR A 259 10.28 3.34 -0.20
CA TYR A 259 9.15 4.08 0.39
C TYR A 259 9.55 5.44 0.97
N THR A 260 10.75 5.52 1.55
CA THR A 260 11.31 6.76 2.11
C THR A 260 11.44 7.89 1.10
N ASP A 261 11.59 7.56 -0.18
CA ASP A 261 11.86 8.54 -1.24
C ASP A 261 10.57 9.05 -1.91
N LEU A 262 9.45 8.31 -1.74
CA LEU A 262 8.15 8.67 -2.34
C LEU A 262 7.66 10.07 -1.94
N ALA A 263 7.93 10.47 -0.71
CA ALA A 263 7.53 11.77 -0.20
C ALA A 263 8.10 12.95 -1.00
N SER A 264 9.33 12.81 -1.51
CA SER A 264 10.00 13.83 -2.33
C SER A 264 9.27 14.05 -3.65
N PHE A 265 8.76 12.97 -4.27
CA PHE A 265 7.91 13.06 -5.46
C PHE A 265 6.56 13.72 -5.16
N SER A 266 5.89 13.29 -4.07
CA SER A 266 4.61 13.88 -3.66
C SER A 266 4.70 15.38 -3.40
N LYS A 267 5.81 15.84 -2.79
CA LYS A 267 6.04 17.27 -2.52
C LYS A 267 6.40 18.09 -3.75
N SER A 268 6.76 17.45 -4.84
CA SER A 268 7.29 18.10 -6.06
C SER A 268 6.27 18.15 -7.20
N ALA A 269 5.15 17.45 -7.08
CA ALA A 269 4.05 17.44 -8.03
C ALA A 269 3.03 18.54 -7.72
N ASP A 270 2.10 18.78 -8.65
CA ASP A 270 1.04 19.77 -8.52
C ASP A 270 -0.29 19.12 -8.05
N ILE A 271 -0.62 17.92 -8.56
CA ILE A 271 -1.85 17.17 -8.21
C ILE A 271 -1.54 15.69 -8.10
N GLY A 272 -1.95 15.07 -7.01
CA GLY A 272 -1.92 13.61 -6.85
C GLY A 272 -3.17 12.96 -7.41
N VAL A 273 -3.06 11.75 -7.99
CA VAL A 273 -4.22 11.01 -8.48
C VAL A 273 -4.30 9.61 -7.88
N THR A 274 -5.51 9.22 -7.48
CA THR A 274 -5.78 7.85 -7.03
C THR A 274 -7.15 7.39 -7.48
N ILE A 275 -7.25 7.07 -8.78
CA ILE A 275 -8.48 6.55 -9.38
C ILE A 275 -8.50 5.03 -9.26
N ILE A 276 -9.49 4.51 -8.52
CA ILE A 276 -9.71 3.07 -8.34
C ILE A 276 -11.07 2.73 -8.89
N GLN A 277 -11.11 1.78 -9.82
CA GLN A 277 -12.35 1.24 -10.40
C GLN A 277 -12.89 0.12 -9.51
N PRO A 278 -14.19 0.09 -9.18
CA PRO A 278 -14.78 -0.89 -8.26
C PRO A 278 -14.96 -2.28 -8.91
N ILE A 279 -13.86 -2.87 -9.39
CA ILE A 279 -13.87 -4.16 -10.09
C ILE A 279 -13.83 -5.38 -9.16
N SER A 280 -13.76 -5.16 -7.85
CA SER A 280 -13.81 -6.21 -6.83
C SER A 280 -14.21 -5.61 -5.48
N LYS A 281 -14.63 -6.44 -4.53
CA LYS A 281 -15.02 -6.00 -3.20
C LYS A 281 -13.85 -5.31 -2.46
N SER A 282 -12.63 -5.83 -2.61
CA SER A 282 -11.41 -5.18 -2.07
C SER A 282 -11.18 -3.79 -2.67
N TYR A 283 -11.54 -3.57 -3.94
CA TYR A 283 -11.40 -2.26 -4.58
C TYR A 283 -12.56 -1.32 -4.22
N GLU A 284 -13.79 -1.83 -4.05
CA GLU A 284 -14.92 -1.04 -3.56
C GLU A 284 -14.65 -0.43 -2.18
N ASN A 285 -14.00 -1.21 -1.30
CA ASN A 285 -13.65 -0.80 0.06
C ASN A 285 -12.29 -0.09 0.14
N ALA A 286 -11.63 0.20 -0.99
CA ALA A 286 -10.25 0.68 -0.98
C ALA A 286 -10.09 2.02 -0.24
N LEU A 287 -9.09 2.05 0.64
CA LEU A 287 -8.54 3.27 1.24
C LEU A 287 -7.00 3.25 1.04
N PRO A 288 -6.52 3.68 -0.15
CA PRO A 288 -5.13 3.50 -0.53
C PRO A 288 -4.19 4.45 0.20
N ASN A 289 -3.00 3.96 0.57
CA ASN A 289 -1.95 4.71 1.28
C ASN A 289 -1.63 6.05 0.63
N LYS A 290 -1.51 6.07 -0.71
CA LYS A 290 -1.16 7.28 -1.46
C LYS A 290 -2.13 8.45 -1.22
N LEU A 291 -3.38 8.18 -0.84
CA LEU A 291 -4.33 9.23 -0.49
C LEU A 291 -3.88 9.99 0.75
N PHE A 292 -3.42 9.28 1.78
CA PHE A 292 -2.84 9.87 2.98
C PHE A 292 -1.46 10.49 2.72
N GLU A 293 -0.63 9.81 1.91
CA GLU A 293 0.71 10.28 1.54
C GLU A 293 0.64 11.63 0.81
N TYR A 294 -0.29 11.79 -0.13
CA TYR A 294 -0.54 13.06 -0.82
C TYR A 294 -1.02 14.14 0.17
N ALA A 295 -2.02 13.82 0.99
CA ALA A 295 -2.55 14.76 1.98
C ALA A 295 -1.46 15.25 2.94
N VAL A 296 -0.66 14.34 3.52
CA VAL A 296 0.45 14.70 4.43
C VAL A 296 1.55 15.49 3.71
N SER A 297 1.77 15.24 2.42
CA SER A 297 2.72 16.02 1.62
C SER A 297 2.21 17.40 1.22
N GLY A 298 0.94 17.74 1.52
CA GLY A 298 0.28 18.97 1.08
C GLY A 298 -0.03 18.98 -0.41
N LEU A 299 -0.13 17.82 -1.05
CA LEU A 299 -0.46 17.65 -2.46
C LEU A 299 -1.97 17.46 -2.61
N PRO A 300 -2.70 18.35 -3.29
CA PRO A 300 -4.11 18.18 -3.61
C PRO A 300 -4.36 16.91 -4.41
N VAL A 301 -5.49 16.22 -4.17
CA VAL A 301 -5.75 14.94 -4.81
C VAL A 301 -7.05 14.89 -5.59
N ILE A 302 -7.05 14.19 -6.74
CA ILE A 302 -8.26 13.72 -7.40
C ILE A 302 -8.38 12.21 -7.15
N CYS A 303 -9.49 11.78 -6.56
CA CYS A 303 -9.69 10.38 -6.22
C CYS A 303 -11.06 9.86 -6.66
N SER A 304 -11.22 8.53 -6.63
CA SER A 304 -12.53 7.93 -6.86
C SER A 304 -13.48 8.21 -5.69
N ASN A 305 -14.77 8.36 -5.97
CA ASN A 305 -15.83 8.58 -4.99
C ASN A 305 -16.27 7.28 -4.26
N LEU A 306 -15.32 6.34 -4.07
CA LEU A 306 -15.54 5.18 -3.21
C LEU A 306 -15.73 5.63 -1.76
N VAL A 307 -16.57 4.92 -1.01
CA VAL A 307 -17.05 5.36 0.30
C VAL A 307 -15.92 5.89 1.21
N ALA A 308 -14.92 5.08 1.50
CA ALA A 308 -13.83 5.45 2.39
C ALA A 308 -12.92 6.56 1.83
N MET A 309 -12.72 6.60 0.51
CA MET A 309 -11.92 7.64 -0.15
C MET A 309 -12.64 8.98 -0.14
N LYS A 310 -13.95 8.98 -0.49
CA LYS A 310 -14.80 10.17 -0.47
C LYS A 310 -14.88 10.76 0.93
N GLU A 311 -15.08 9.93 1.93
CA GLU A 311 -15.15 10.34 3.34
C GLU A 311 -13.84 11.02 3.77
N MET A 312 -12.69 10.39 3.51
CA MET A 312 -11.37 10.93 3.84
C MET A 312 -11.15 12.31 3.20
N VAL A 313 -11.41 12.44 1.90
CA VAL A 313 -11.22 13.71 1.18
C VAL A 313 -12.16 14.79 1.68
N SER A 314 -13.41 14.43 2.05
CA SER A 314 -14.40 15.36 2.60
C SER A 314 -14.00 15.87 3.99
N ILE A 315 -13.54 14.98 4.88
CA ILE A 315 -13.12 15.33 6.24
C ILE A 315 -11.90 16.27 6.21
N TYR A 316 -10.88 15.91 5.45
CA TYR A 316 -9.61 16.66 5.42
C TYR A 316 -9.56 17.76 4.38
N LYS A 317 -10.58 17.89 3.51
CA LYS A 317 -10.66 18.89 2.43
C LYS A 317 -9.40 18.93 1.55
N CYS A 318 -8.78 17.76 1.32
CA CYS A 318 -7.49 17.64 0.64
C CYS A 318 -7.60 17.39 -0.87
N GLY A 319 -8.80 17.49 -1.46
CA GLY A 319 -8.99 17.24 -2.88
C GLY A 319 -10.45 17.07 -3.28
N ILE A 320 -10.66 16.44 -4.43
CA ILE A 320 -11.98 16.22 -5.02
C ILE A 320 -12.17 14.74 -5.35
N SER A 321 -13.32 14.18 -4.95
CA SER A 321 -13.70 12.81 -5.31
C SER A 321 -14.66 12.82 -6.50
N ILE A 322 -14.41 11.93 -7.48
CA ILE A 322 -15.17 11.85 -8.74
C ILE A 322 -15.58 10.40 -9.04
N PRO A 323 -16.62 10.18 -9.86
CA PRO A 323 -16.87 8.84 -10.41
C PRO A 323 -15.64 8.34 -11.21
N PRO A 324 -15.23 7.07 -11.06
CA PRO A 324 -13.91 6.60 -11.52
C PRO A 324 -13.70 6.55 -13.05
N THR A 325 -14.73 6.83 -13.84
CA THR A 325 -14.68 6.83 -15.31
C THR A 325 -15.37 8.05 -15.94
N ASP A 326 -15.68 9.06 -15.14
CA ASP A 326 -16.32 10.29 -15.61
C ASP A 326 -15.25 11.31 -16.06
N LEU A 327 -15.11 11.44 -17.37
CA LEU A 327 -14.16 12.35 -18.01
C LEU A 327 -14.41 13.82 -17.63
N ASN A 328 -15.69 14.24 -17.70
CA ASN A 328 -16.04 15.63 -17.43
C ASN A 328 -15.78 15.99 -15.96
N ALA A 329 -16.15 15.11 -15.03
CA ALA A 329 -15.87 15.28 -13.63
C ALA A 329 -14.36 15.36 -13.33
N PHE A 330 -13.52 14.58 -14.05
CA PHE A 330 -12.06 14.65 -13.91
C PHE A 330 -11.50 16.01 -14.38
N ILE A 331 -11.93 16.47 -15.54
CA ILE A 331 -11.49 17.77 -16.12
C ILE A 331 -11.94 18.93 -15.21
N GLU A 332 -13.17 18.90 -14.71
CA GLU A 332 -13.69 19.91 -13.79
C GLU A 332 -12.92 19.92 -12.46
N ALA A 333 -12.66 18.73 -11.87
CA ALA A 333 -11.87 18.60 -10.67
C ALA A 333 -10.44 19.12 -10.85
N PHE A 334 -9.78 18.76 -11.97
CA PHE A 334 -8.46 19.27 -12.31
C PHE A 334 -8.44 20.80 -12.40
N ASN A 335 -9.36 21.39 -13.15
CA ASN A 335 -9.45 22.85 -13.33
C ASN A 335 -9.75 23.56 -12.02
N THR A 336 -10.62 23.00 -11.18
CA THR A 336 -10.98 23.56 -9.86
C THR A 336 -9.77 23.57 -8.94
N ILE A 337 -9.03 22.45 -8.85
CA ILE A 337 -7.81 22.38 -8.02
C ILE A 337 -6.75 23.33 -8.55
N ASN A 338 -6.52 23.36 -9.88
CA ASN A 338 -5.49 24.20 -10.50
C ASN A 338 -5.75 25.71 -10.27
N LYS A 339 -7.02 26.14 -10.24
CA LYS A 339 -7.39 27.53 -9.94
C LYS A 339 -7.30 27.86 -8.46
N ASN A 340 -7.54 26.90 -7.57
CA ASN A 340 -7.72 27.12 -6.14
C ASN A 340 -6.85 26.16 -5.30
N GLU A 341 -5.64 25.87 -5.71
CA GLU A 341 -4.74 24.86 -5.13
C GLU A 341 -4.64 24.97 -3.59
N ASN A 342 -4.53 26.21 -3.07
CA ASN A 342 -4.38 26.44 -1.63
C ASN A 342 -5.59 26.01 -0.80
N ASN A 343 -6.78 25.94 -1.40
CA ASN A 343 -7.99 25.50 -0.71
C ASN A 343 -7.98 24.00 -0.40
N PHE A 344 -7.12 23.24 -1.09
CA PHE A 344 -6.99 21.79 -0.96
C PHE A 344 -5.70 21.36 -0.25
N LYS A 345 -4.87 22.30 0.18
CA LYS A 345 -3.68 22.03 0.99
C LYS A 345 -4.05 22.03 2.46
N ILE A 346 -3.98 20.86 3.10
CA ILE A 346 -4.28 20.75 4.51
C ILE A 346 -3.18 21.41 5.36
N GLY A 347 -3.60 22.08 6.44
CA GLY A 347 -2.67 22.71 7.37
C GLY A 347 -1.85 21.68 8.17
N ILE A 348 -0.71 22.13 8.69
CA ILE A 348 0.27 21.27 9.39
C ILE A 348 -0.33 20.46 10.56
N ASN A 349 -1.33 21.00 11.25
CA ASN A 349 -1.97 20.29 12.37
C ASN A 349 -2.74 19.06 11.86
N LEU A 350 -3.53 19.21 10.79
CA LEU A 350 -4.24 18.09 10.17
C LEU A 350 -3.28 17.09 9.50
N GLN A 351 -2.16 17.57 8.92
CA GLN A 351 -1.12 16.68 8.43
C GLN A 351 -0.55 15.80 9.54
N LYS A 352 -0.29 16.38 10.72
CA LYS A 352 0.20 15.62 11.88
C LYS A 352 -0.80 14.60 12.40
N GLU A 353 -2.11 14.84 12.31
CA GLU A 353 -3.15 13.87 12.68
C GLU A 353 -3.12 12.61 11.79
N LEU A 354 -2.69 12.77 10.53
CA LEU A 354 -2.59 11.68 9.54
C LEU A 354 -1.25 10.94 9.58
N LEU A 355 -0.50 11.01 10.68
CA LEU A 355 0.78 10.32 10.80
C LEU A 355 0.64 8.96 11.47
N TRP A 356 1.47 8.03 11.03
CA TRP A 356 1.60 6.69 11.61
C TRP A 356 1.83 6.72 13.11
N GLU A 357 2.63 7.66 13.58
CA GLU A 357 3.04 7.81 14.97
C GLU A 357 1.86 7.98 15.94
N ASN A 358 0.72 8.45 15.46
CA ASN A 358 -0.49 8.57 16.28
C ASN A 358 -1.12 7.21 16.66
N GLN A 359 -0.75 6.14 15.97
CA GLN A 359 -1.22 4.77 16.22
C GLN A 359 -0.22 3.95 17.06
N ASN A 360 0.96 4.49 17.36
CA ASN A 360 2.07 3.78 17.97
C ASN A 360 1.68 3.09 19.28
N LYS A 361 1.05 3.80 20.20
CA LYS A 361 0.65 3.26 21.51
C LYS A 361 -0.24 2.02 21.39
N GLN A 362 -1.20 2.05 20.46
CA GLN A 362 -2.12 0.94 20.25
C GLN A 362 -1.39 -0.30 19.70
N LEU A 363 -0.47 -0.11 18.73
CA LEU A 363 0.27 -1.24 18.15
C LEU A 363 1.20 -1.88 19.20
N ILE A 364 1.86 -1.08 20.02
CA ILE A 364 2.72 -1.60 21.09
C ILE A 364 1.90 -2.37 22.14
N GLN A 365 0.69 -1.92 22.47
CA GLN A 365 -0.21 -2.67 23.36
C GLN A 365 -0.60 -4.04 22.82
N LEU A 366 -0.72 -4.21 21.50
CA LEU A 366 -1.01 -5.52 20.90
C LEU A 366 0.18 -6.48 20.99
N ILE A 367 1.40 -5.96 21.11
CA ILE A 367 2.62 -6.75 21.13
C ILE A 367 3.01 -7.15 22.57
N LYS A 368 2.86 -6.25 23.50
CA LYS A 368 3.03 -6.52 24.95
C LYS A 368 1.89 -7.37 25.50
#